data_fcc882fedebc31aac2f8dc4eda0ecc4a
#
_entry.id   fcc882fedebc31aac2f8dc4eda0ecc4a
#
_cell.length_a   1.000
_cell.length_b   1.000
_cell.length_c   1.000
_cell.angle_alpha   90.00
_cell.angle_beta   90.00
_cell.angle_gamma   90.00
#
_symmetry.space_group_name_H-M   'P 1'
#
loop_
_entity.id
_entity.type
_entity.pdbx_description
1 polymer ?
#
loop_
_entity_poly.entity_id
_entity_poly.type
_entity_poly.pdbx_seq_one_letter_code
_entity_poly.pdbx_strand_id
1 'polypeptide(L)' 'MENYVVIVSWTGAGVLHNMDQAIGLKRFFPNPGFAELKDYEDACRWAEKALA' A
#
# COMPACT_ATOMS: atom_id res chain seq x y z
N MET A 1 0.72 -10.97 -14.83
CA MET A 1 1.04 -11.22 -13.44
C MET A 1 0.75 -10.00 -12.60
N GLU A 2 -0.05 -10.17 -11.56
CA GLU A 2 -0.49 -9.02 -10.78
C GLU A 2 0.40 -8.83 -9.57
N ASN A 3 0.73 -7.59 -9.33
CA ASN A 3 1.40 -7.20 -8.11
C ASN A 3 0.44 -6.32 -7.31
N TYR A 4 0.57 -6.40 -6.00
CA TYR A 4 -0.18 -5.53 -5.12
C TYR A 4 0.76 -4.45 -4.57
N VAL A 5 0.25 -3.24 -4.48
CA VAL A 5 1.02 -2.12 -3.95
C VAL A 5 0.42 -1.72 -2.62
N VAL A 6 1.24 -1.68 -1.59
CA VAL A 6 0.80 -1.20 -0.29
C VAL A 6 1.30 0.22 -0.11
N ILE A 7 0.37 1.13 0.18
CA ILE A 7 0.72 2.50 0.52
C ILE A 7 0.56 2.65 2.03
N VAL A 8 1.57 3.22 2.68
CA VAL A 8 1.62 3.33 4.12
C VAL A 8 1.98 4.76 4.50
N SER A 9 1.23 5.32 5.44
CA SER A 9 1.58 6.61 6.03
C SER A 9 1.18 6.58 7.50
N TRP A 10 1.52 7.64 8.22
CA TRP A 10 1.17 7.71 9.64
C TRP A 10 -0.34 7.83 9.86
N THR A 11 -1.10 8.17 8.83
CA THR A 11 -2.56 8.27 8.92
C THR A 11 -3.27 6.96 8.59
N GLY A 12 -2.55 5.99 8.00
CA GLY A 12 -3.16 4.72 7.64
C GLY A 12 -2.40 3.99 6.56
N ALA A 13 -3.00 2.92 6.06
CA ALA A 13 -2.41 2.11 5.00
C ALA A 13 -3.51 1.61 4.07
N GLY A 14 -3.12 1.28 2.84
CA GLY A 14 -4.06 0.73 1.87
C GLY A 14 -3.37 -0.27 0.96
N VAL A 15 -4.17 -1.19 0.41
CA VAL A 15 -3.69 -2.19 -0.54
C VAL A 15 -4.34 -1.90 -1.88
N LEU A 16 -3.53 -1.79 -2.92
CA LEU A 16 -3.99 -1.39 -4.24
C LEU A 16 -3.52 -2.40 -5.27
N HIS A 17 -4.16 -2.39 -6.43
CA HIS A 17 -3.86 -3.36 -7.48
C HIS A 17 -2.67 -2.98 -8.34
N ASN A 18 -2.35 -1.70 -8.42
CA ASN A 18 -1.21 -1.26 -9.23
C ASN A 18 -0.67 0.08 -8.73
N MET A 19 0.51 0.41 -9.24
CA MET A 19 1.22 1.62 -8.82
C MET A 19 0.49 2.89 -9.25
N ASP A 20 -0.21 2.86 -10.38
CA ASP A 20 -0.95 4.03 -10.85
C ASP A 20 -2.03 4.44 -9.85
N GLN A 21 -2.73 3.46 -9.28
CA GLN A 21 -3.73 3.73 -8.26
C GLN A 21 -3.07 4.30 -7.00
N ALA A 22 -1.92 3.74 -6.63
CA ALA A 22 -1.20 4.21 -5.46
C ALA A 22 -0.76 5.67 -5.64
N ILE A 23 -0.25 6.01 -6.81
CA ILE A 23 0.16 7.37 -7.11
C ILE A 23 -1.03 8.32 -7.05
N GLY A 24 -2.19 7.87 -7.54
CA GLY A 24 -3.41 8.67 -7.47
C GLY A 24 -3.86 8.97 -6.05
N LEU A 25 -3.58 8.05 -5.12
CA LEU A 25 -3.95 8.22 -3.71
C LEU A 25 -2.88 8.93 -2.89
N LYS A 26 -1.73 9.18 -3.47
CA LYS A 26 -0.60 9.77 -2.78
C LYS A 26 -0.97 11.08 -2.08
N ARG A 27 -1.85 11.85 -2.68
CA ARG A 27 -2.25 13.14 -2.11
C ARG A 27 -3.05 13.01 -0.82
N PHE A 28 -3.63 11.84 -0.58
CA PHE A 28 -4.42 11.60 0.63
C PHE A 28 -3.60 11.03 1.78
N PHE A 29 -2.36 10.64 1.50
CA PHE A 29 -1.49 10.04 2.49
C PHE A 29 -0.21 10.88 2.61
N PRO A 30 -0.01 11.56 3.73
CA PRO A 30 1.19 12.40 3.89
C PRO A 30 2.44 11.54 4.02
N ASN A 31 3.47 11.90 3.25
CA ASN A 31 4.76 11.21 3.24
C ASN A 31 4.61 9.69 3.11
N PRO A 32 3.93 9.20 2.05
CA PRO A 32 3.64 7.78 1.96
C PRO A 32 4.88 6.95 1.61
N GLY A 33 4.94 5.76 2.18
CA GLY A 33 5.86 4.73 1.73
C GLY A 33 5.11 3.74 0.87
N PHE A 34 5.82 3.10 -0.07
CA PHE A 34 5.23 2.12 -0.97
C PHE A 34 5.99 0.82 -0.90
N ALA A 35 5.26 -0.29 -1.01
CA ALA A 35 5.85 -1.62 -1.13
C ALA A 35 5.09 -2.39 -2.19
N GLU A 36 5.81 -3.16 -3.01
CA GLU A 36 5.20 -4.03 -4.01
C GLU A 36 5.30 -5.47 -3.55
N LEU A 37 4.17 -6.17 -3.59
CA LEU A 37 4.10 -7.55 -3.16
C LEU A 37 3.32 -8.35 -4.19
N LYS A 38 3.70 -9.60 -4.38
CA LYS A 38 3.07 -10.45 -5.39
C LYS A 38 1.83 -11.17 -4.88
N ASP A 39 1.72 -11.29 -3.56
CA ASP A 39 0.66 -12.04 -2.93
C ASP A 39 -0.24 -11.11 -2.13
N TYR A 40 -1.55 -11.23 -2.33
CA TYR A 40 -2.51 -10.40 -1.64
C TYR A 40 -2.44 -10.57 -0.11
N GLU A 41 -2.24 -11.81 0.35
CA GLU A 41 -2.13 -12.05 1.79
C GLU A 41 -0.94 -11.35 2.40
N ASP A 42 0.20 -11.39 1.68
CA ASP A 42 1.39 -10.69 2.14
C ASP A 42 1.18 -9.19 2.16
N ALA A 43 0.48 -8.66 1.15
CA ALA A 43 0.16 -7.24 1.11
C ALA A 43 -0.71 -6.83 2.29
N CYS A 44 -1.70 -7.64 2.63
CA CYS A 44 -2.56 -7.38 3.77
C CYS A 44 -1.79 -7.43 5.08
N ARG A 45 -0.89 -8.40 5.23
CA ARG A 45 -0.05 -8.48 6.42
C ARG A 45 0.85 -7.26 6.56
N TRP A 46 1.39 -6.82 5.44
CA TRP A 46 2.24 -5.64 5.41
C TRP A 46 1.49 -4.41 5.90
N ALA A 47 0.25 -4.24 5.38
CA ALA A 47 -0.59 -3.12 5.78
C ALA A 47 -0.96 -3.19 7.26
N GLU A 48 -1.30 -4.38 7.76
CA GLU A 48 -1.64 -4.58 9.17
C GLU A 48 -0.47 -4.25 10.07
N LYS A 49 0.74 -4.68 9.68
CA LYS A 49 1.94 -4.38 10.44
C LYS A 49 2.18 -2.89 10.54
N ALA A 50 1.93 -2.19 9.45
CA ALA A 50 2.14 -0.75 9.42
C ALA A 50 1.15 0.00 10.31
N LEU A 51 -0.04 -0.57 10.50
CA LEU A 51 -1.07 0.04 11.34
C LEU A 51 -0.93 -0.31 12.82
N ALA A 52 -0.13 -1.32 13.13
CA ALA A 52 0.01 -1.80 14.51
C ALA A 52 0.81 -0.86 15.40
#